data_2b3a857ac14b61964ac28f4f0f8b5935
#
_entry.id   2b3a857ac14b61964ac28f4f0f8b5935
#
_cell.length_a   1.000
_cell.length_b   1.000
_cell.length_c   1.000
_cell.angle_alpha   90.00
_cell.angle_beta   90.00
_cell.angle_gamma   90.00
#
_symmetry.space_group_name_H-M   'P 1'
#
loop_
_entity.id
_entity.type
_entity.pdbx_description
1 polymer ?
#
loop_
_entity_poly.entity_id
_entity_poly.type
_entity_poly.pdbx_seq_one_letter_code
_entity_poly.pdbx_strand_id
1 'polypeptide(L)'
;MRNYDIYGIGNALVDSEYMVSEEFLNLTGFPKGNMTLTNLTNRRNLTHLLEVEHNYQMLKLAGGGSAANTLVAASQVGIKAYYSCKIGNDDKGKFFLKEIVNHGIKSNAIAKSGYTGECISMVTPDAERTMVTNLGVSEEFSVNELYPKALCESKILYIEGYLIGSPNGLDAVLRAQAIARKSGVKVALTLSDKVMIENFRPAFDAVFKNGVDILFCNAQEGMLWTDAHTINTVSYTHLTLPTNREV
;
A
#
# COMPACT_ATOMS: atom_id res chain seq x y z
N MET A 1 14.32 -7.96 -23.97
CA MET A 1 13.03 -8.60 -23.60
C MET A 1 12.76 -8.22 -22.16
N ARG A 2 11.52 -7.84 -21.77
CA ARG A 2 11.20 -7.47 -20.39
C ARG A 2 10.85 -8.73 -19.60
N ASN A 3 11.52 -8.92 -18.47
CA ASN A 3 11.37 -10.14 -17.65
C ASN A 3 10.13 -10.10 -16.75
N TYR A 4 9.66 -8.88 -16.43
CA TYR A 4 8.51 -8.64 -15.56
C TYR A 4 7.46 -7.78 -16.26
N ASP A 5 6.21 -8.01 -15.92
CA ASP A 5 5.12 -7.15 -16.36
C ASP A 5 4.97 -5.95 -15.44
N ILE A 6 5.09 -6.18 -14.11
CA ILE A 6 4.95 -5.14 -13.08
C ILE A 6 6.13 -5.18 -12.12
N TYR A 7 6.71 -4.01 -11.86
CA TYR A 7 7.59 -3.74 -10.73
C TYR A 7 6.85 -2.86 -9.73
N GLY A 8 6.55 -3.37 -8.55
CA GLY A 8 5.84 -2.63 -7.51
C GLY A 8 6.76 -2.10 -6.43
N ILE A 9 6.41 -0.93 -5.90
CA ILE A 9 6.98 -0.37 -4.67
C ILE A 9 5.85 0.01 -3.72
N GLY A 10 5.99 -0.33 -2.44
CA GLY A 10 4.96 -0.08 -1.43
C GLY A 10 5.33 -0.60 -0.04
N ASN A 11 4.45 -0.37 0.91
CA ASN A 11 4.60 -0.83 2.27
C ASN A 11 4.34 -2.34 2.38
N ALA A 12 5.24 -3.05 3.05
CA ALA A 12 5.05 -4.45 3.42
C ALA A 12 4.38 -4.51 4.79
N LEU A 13 3.17 -5.00 4.85
CA LEU A 13 2.39 -5.14 6.07
C LEU A 13 1.96 -6.59 6.27
N VAL A 14 1.73 -6.97 7.52
CA VAL A 14 1.05 -8.21 7.86
C VAL A 14 -0.30 -7.85 8.48
N ASP A 15 -1.37 -8.32 7.85
CA ASP A 15 -2.74 -8.06 8.27
C ASP A 15 -3.19 -9.15 9.24
N SER A 16 -3.67 -8.76 10.42
CA SER A 16 -4.28 -9.62 11.44
C SER A 16 -5.75 -9.25 11.55
N GLU A 17 -6.66 -10.20 11.36
CA GLU A 17 -8.10 -9.97 11.36
C GLU A 17 -8.77 -10.56 12.60
N TYR A 18 -9.63 -9.77 13.25
CA TYR A 18 -10.40 -10.14 14.42
C TYR A 18 -11.87 -9.78 14.21
N MET A 19 -12.78 -10.73 14.50
CA MET A 19 -14.21 -10.42 14.61
C MET A 19 -14.46 -9.87 16.00
N VAL A 20 -14.96 -8.64 16.09
CA VAL A 20 -15.17 -7.96 17.37
C VAL A 20 -16.62 -7.48 17.52
N SER A 21 -17.06 -7.25 18.76
CA SER A 21 -18.37 -6.62 18.99
C SER A 21 -18.30 -5.11 18.81
N GLU A 22 -19.46 -4.47 18.61
CA GLU A 22 -19.58 -3.01 18.56
C GLU A 22 -19.11 -2.36 19.87
N GLU A 23 -19.44 -2.97 21.00
CA GLU A 23 -19.06 -2.48 22.34
C GLU A 23 -17.55 -2.49 22.49
N PHE A 24 -16.87 -3.56 22.01
CA PHE A 24 -15.42 -3.63 22.04
C PHE A 24 -14.79 -2.57 21.15
N LEU A 25 -15.28 -2.41 19.92
CA LEU A 25 -14.76 -1.37 19.02
C LEU A 25 -14.89 0.03 19.66
N ASN A 26 -16.04 0.34 20.25
CA ASN A 26 -16.26 1.60 20.97
C ASN A 26 -15.29 1.78 22.15
N LEU A 27 -14.97 0.71 22.87
CA LEU A 27 -14.00 0.73 23.98
C LEU A 27 -12.60 1.13 23.49
N THR A 28 -12.22 0.72 22.28
CA THR A 28 -10.89 1.06 21.72
C THR A 28 -10.74 2.53 21.36
N GLY A 29 -11.84 3.25 21.16
CA GLY A 29 -11.85 4.66 20.72
C GLY A 29 -11.44 4.89 19.27
N PHE A 30 -11.19 3.84 18.48
CA PHE A 30 -10.89 4.00 17.05
C PHE A 30 -12.16 4.28 16.25
N PRO A 31 -12.14 5.24 15.29
CA PRO A 31 -13.30 5.57 14.49
C PRO A 31 -13.66 4.39 13.54
N LYS A 32 -14.89 3.89 13.67
CA LYS A 32 -15.41 2.78 12.88
C LYS A 32 -15.29 3.03 11.38
N GLY A 33 -14.91 2.00 10.64
CA GLY A 33 -14.81 2.03 9.17
C GLY A 33 -13.60 2.79 8.62
N ASN A 34 -12.72 3.30 9.48
CA ASN A 34 -11.56 4.07 9.06
C ASN A 34 -10.24 3.31 9.30
N MET A 35 -9.20 3.76 8.61
CA MET A 35 -7.83 3.37 8.90
C MET A 35 -7.17 4.43 9.77
N THR A 36 -6.54 4.00 10.87
CA THR A 36 -5.78 4.87 11.78
C THR A 36 -4.34 4.41 11.83
N LEU A 37 -3.42 5.34 11.56
CA LEU A 37 -1.99 5.11 11.78
C LEU A 37 -1.68 5.20 13.28
N THR A 38 -0.85 4.30 13.77
CA THR A 38 -0.47 4.27 15.17
C THR A 38 1.00 3.89 15.37
N ASN A 39 1.51 4.15 16.57
CA ASN A 39 2.85 3.73 16.96
C ASN A 39 2.86 2.27 17.45
N LEU A 40 4.07 1.72 17.60
CA LEU A 40 4.27 0.33 18.03
C LEU A 40 3.68 0.06 19.42
N THR A 41 3.75 1.00 20.36
CA THR A 41 3.23 0.84 21.72
C THR A 41 1.71 0.70 21.70
N ASN A 42 1.00 1.60 21.03
CA ASN A 42 -0.46 1.54 20.92
C ASN A 42 -0.92 0.30 20.17
N ARG A 43 -0.20 -0.10 19.11
CA ARG A 43 -0.51 -1.34 18.40
C ARG A 43 -0.39 -2.57 19.34
N ARG A 44 0.69 -2.64 20.16
CA ARG A 44 0.88 -3.72 21.14
C ARG A 44 -0.20 -3.71 22.23
N ASN A 45 -0.58 -2.53 22.71
CA ASN A 45 -1.67 -2.39 23.68
C ASN A 45 -2.99 -2.89 23.10
N LEU A 46 -3.29 -2.56 21.84
CA LEU A 46 -4.48 -3.06 21.17
C LEU A 46 -4.46 -4.59 21.03
N THR A 47 -3.32 -5.18 20.66
CA THR A 47 -3.20 -6.65 20.60
C THR A 47 -3.41 -7.29 21.98
N HIS A 48 -2.83 -6.71 23.03
CA HIS A 48 -3.03 -7.17 24.41
C HIS A 48 -4.50 -7.08 24.83
N LEU A 49 -5.15 -5.95 24.54
CA LEU A 49 -6.57 -5.75 24.83
C LEU A 49 -7.44 -6.79 24.10
N LEU A 50 -7.18 -7.03 22.81
CA LEU A 50 -7.89 -8.03 22.02
C LEU A 50 -7.71 -9.45 22.59
N GLU A 51 -6.47 -9.90 22.68
CA GLU A 51 -6.14 -11.32 22.90
C GLU A 51 -6.14 -11.71 24.38
N VAL A 52 -5.62 -10.84 25.26
CA VAL A 52 -5.43 -11.17 26.68
C VAL A 52 -6.60 -10.72 27.54
N GLU A 53 -7.06 -9.47 27.38
CA GLU A 53 -8.13 -8.96 28.25
C GLU A 53 -9.52 -9.39 27.80
N HIS A 54 -9.76 -9.46 26.48
CA HIS A 54 -11.08 -9.80 25.92
C HIS A 54 -11.13 -11.16 25.22
N ASN A 55 -9.98 -11.89 25.16
CA ASN A 55 -9.89 -13.25 24.61
C ASN A 55 -10.42 -13.40 23.17
N TYR A 56 -10.31 -12.34 22.35
CA TYR A 56 -10.59 -12.44 20.91
C TYR A 56 -9.52 -13.29 20.22
N GLN A 57 -9.97 -14.18 19.36
CA GLN A 57 -9.08 -15.01 18.57
C GLN A 57 -8.78 -14.36 17.22
N MET A 58 -7.52 -14.34 16.83
CA MET A 58 -7.13 -13.95 15.49
C MET A 58 -7.69 -14.96 14.48
N LEU A 59 -8.54 -14.49 13.56
CA LEU A 59 -9.18 -15.33 12.56
C LEU A 59 -8.28 -15.59 11.37
N LYS A 60 -7.50 -14.58 10.99
CA LYS A 60 -6.66 -14.63 9.78
C LYS A 60 -5.39 -13.83 9.99
N LEU A 61 -4.29 -14.39 9.49
CA LEU A 61 -3.02 -13.71 9.26
C LEU A 61 -2.71 -13.77 7.77
N ALA A 62 -2.42 -12.63 7.15
CA ALA A 62 -2.12 -12.57 5.72
C ALA A 62 -1.03 -11.53 5.43
N GLY A 63 -0.29 -11.73 4.34
CA GLY A 63 0.49 -10.65 3.77
C GLY A 63 -0.43 -9.53 3.29
N GLY A 64 -0.10 -8.28 3.61
CA GLY A 64 -0.92 -7.09 3.36
C GLY A 64 -0.11 -5.93 2.78
N GLY A 65 -0.77 -4.76 2.71
CA GLY A 65 -0.28 -3.60 1.99
C GLY A 65 -0.88 -3.53 0.58
N SER A 66 -1.33 -2.33 0.18
CA SER A 66 -2.11 -2.18 -1.06
C SER A 66 -1.35 -2.58 -2.32
N ALA A 67 -0.03 -2.27 -2.37
CA ALA A 67 0.81 -2.71 -3.48
C ALA A 67 1.01 -4.22 -3.49
N ALA A 68 1.29 -4.84 -2.34
CA ALA A 68 1.43 -6.29 -2.24
C ALA A 68 0.14 -7.00 -2.71
N ASN A 69 -1.02 -6.57 -2.23
CA ASN A 69 -2.31 -7.13 -2.62
C ASN A 69 -2.57 -6.99 -4.13
N THR A 70 -2.22 -5.86 -4.73
CA THR A 70 -2.30 -5.64 -6.18
C THR A 70 -1.43 -6.61 -6.95
N LEU A 71 -0.17 -6.80 -6.51
CA LEU A 71 0.76 -7.71 -7.18
C LEU A 71 0.36 -9.18 -7.01
N VAL A 72 -0.18 -9.55 -5.84
CA VAL A 72 -0.72 -10.90 -5.59
C VAL A 72 -1.90 -11.17 -6.53
N ALA A 73 -2.86 -10.25 -6.60
CA ALA A 73 -4.00 -10.39 -7.53
C ALA A 73 -3.55 -10.49 -8.99
N ALA A 74 -2.58 -9.67 -9.40
CA ALA A 74 -2.01 -9.73 -10.74
C ALA A 74 -1.31 -11.07 -11.01
N SER A 75 -0.55 -11.59 -10.04
CA SER A 75 0.16 -12.88 -10.21
C SER A 75 -0.79 -14.06 -10.35
N GLN A 76 -1.95 -14.04 -9.69
CA GLN A 76 -2.98 -15.07 -9.78
C GLN A 76 -3.56 -15.20 -11.20
N VAL A 77 -3.51 -14.14 -12.00
CA VAL A 77 -3.92 -14.17 -13.43
C VAL A 77 -2.71 -14.30 -14.39
N GLY A 78 -1.56 -14.72 -13.88
CA GLY A 78 -0.37 -15.04 -14.68
C GLY A 78 0.57 -13.87 -14.99
N ILE A 79 0.39 -12.71 -14.37
CA ILE A 79 1.27 -11.54 -14.50
C ILE A 79 2.56 -11.78 -13.72
N LYS A 80 3.71 -11.53 -14.35
CA LYS A 80 5.02 -11.64 -13.70
C LYS A 80 5.34 -10.36 -12.94
N ALA A 81 5.39 -10.47 -11.61
CA ALA A 81 5.62 -9.32 -10.74
C ALA A 81 6.97 -9.37 -10.01
N TYR A 82 7.51 -8.19 -9.76
CA TYR A 82 8.64 -7.95 -8.88
C TYR A 82 8.24 -6.92 -7.82
N TYR A 83 8.59 -7.14 -6.57
CA TYR A 83 8.21 -6.26 -5.47
C TYR A 83 9.43 -5.79 -4.67
N SER A 84 9.64 -4.49 -4.59
CA SER A 84 10.60 -3.86 -3.68
C SER A 84 9.85 -3.25 -2.50
N CYS A 85 10.18 -3.73 -1.32
CA CYS A 85 9.60 -3.32 -0.05
C CYS A 85 10.63 -3.45 1.07
N LYS A 86 10.29 -2.98 2.27
CA LYS A 86 11.13 -3.08 3.46
C LYS A 86 10.41 -3.87 4.53
N ILE A 87 11.11 -4.86 5.12
CA ILE A 87 10.58 -5.73 6.17
C ILE A 87 11.53 -5.76 7.37
N GLY A 88 10.98 -6.07 8.54
CA GLY A 88 11.75 -6.32 9.76
C GLY A 88 12.41 -7.69 9.79
N ASN A 89 13.43 -7.84 10.63
CA ASN A 89 14.05 -9.13 10.92
C ASN A 89 13.29 -9.85 12.05
N ASP A 90 12.01 -10.10 11.79
CA ASP A 90 11.10 -10.77 12.71
C ASP A 90 10.30 -11.88 11.99
N ASP A 91 9.49 -12.62 12.73
CA ASP A 91 8.72 -13.73 12.16
C ASP A 91 7.65 -13.26 11.18
N LYS A 92 7.12 -12.04 11.36
CA LYS A 92 6.16 -11.42 10.43
C LYS A 92 6.82 -11.04 9.11
N GLY A 93 8.05 -10.54 9.12
CA GLY A 93 8.83 -10.30 7.91
C GLY A 93 9.13 -11.59 7.13
N LYS A 94 9.52 -12.65 7.83
CA LYS A 94 9.71 -13.98 7.21
C LYS A 94 8.40 -14.52 6.63
N PHE A 95 7.30 -14.38 7.36
CA PHE A 95 5.97 -14.76 6.91
C PHE A 95 5.57 -14.00 5.64
N PHE A 96 5.71 -12.66 5.65
CA PHE A 96 5.40 -11.80 4.50
C PHE A 96 6.17 -12.22 3.25
N LEU A 97 7.50 -12.41 3.37
CA LEU A 97 8.32 -12.84 2.23
C LEU A 97 7.91 -14.20 1.70
N LYS A 98 7.59 -15.15 2.58
CA LYS A 98 7.10 -16.47 2.19
C LYS A 98 5.81 -16.36 1.38
N GLU A 99 4.86 -15.54 1.82
CA GLU A 99 3.60 -15.29 1.11
C GLU A 99 3.85 -14.70 -0.30
N ILE A 100 4.68 -13.66 -0.41
CA ILE A 100 5.03 -13.04 -1.70
C ILE A 100 5.65 -14.07 -2.65
N VAL A 101 6.59 -14.89 -2.15
CA VAL A 101 7.27 -15.92 -2.96
C VAL A 101 6.31 -17.04 -3.37
N ASN A 102 5.39 -17.46 -2.48
CA ASN A 102 4.38 -18.48 -2.78
C ASN A 102 3.46 -18.05 -3.92
N HIS A 103 3.19 -16.76 -4.07
CA HIS A 103 2.46 -16.18 -5.20
C HIS A 103 3.33 -15.97 -6.46
N GLY A 104 4.59 -16.45 -6.47
CA GLY A 104 5.50 -16.33 -7.60
C GLY A 104 6.07 -14.94 -7.83
N ILE A 105 5.85 -14.01 -6.92
CA ILE A 105 6.37 -12.66 -6.98
C ILE A 105 7.84 -12.67 -6.56
N LYS A 106 8.71 -12.09 -7.37
CA LYS A 106 10.13 -11.92 -7.04
C LYS A 106 10.32 -10.68 -6.16
N SER A 107 11.27 -10.73 -5.24
CA SER A 107 11.58 -9.61 -4.36
C SER A 107 13.07 -9.58 -4.02
N ASN A 108 13.59 -8.38 -3.79
CA ASN A 108 14.92 -8.15 -3.23
C ASN A 108 14.85 -7.73 -1.76
N ALA A 109 13.69 -7.84 -1.12
CA ALA A 109 13.54 -7.41 0.27
C ALA A 109 14.49 -8.19 1.17
N ILE A 110 15.32 -7.44 1.88
CA ILE A 110 16.25 -7.97 2.90
C ILE A 110 15.74 -7.48 4.25
N ALA A 111 15.60 -8.41 5.17
CA ALA A 111 15.18 -8.10 6.53
C ALA A 111 16.15 -7.11 7.20
N LYS A 112 15.61 -6.05 7.77
CA LYS A 112 16.36 -5.02 8.50
C LYS A 112 16.07 -5.08 9.99
N SER A 113 16.95 -4.51 10.80
CA SER A 113 16.69 -4.34 12.23
C SER A 113 15.40 -3.54 12.43
N GLY A 114 14.51 -4.04 13.28
CA GLY A 114 13.20 -3.45 13.56
C GLY A 114 12.06 -4.42 13.31
N TYR A 115 10.84 -3.93 13.38
CA TYR A 115 9.61 -4.72 13.27
C TYR A 115 8.95 -4.52 11.92
N THR A 116 8.45 -5.60 11.34
CA THR A 116 7.63 -5.55 10.14
C THR A 116 6.34 -4.79 10.42
N GLY A 117 5.87 -4.03 9.44
CA GLY A 117 4.61 -3.31 9.53
C GLY A 117 3.43 -4.25 9.72
N GLU A 118 2.43 -3.80 10.46
CA GLU A 118 1.25 -4.59 10.81
C GLU A 118 -0.02 -3.74 10.72
N CYS A 119 -1.08 -4.37 10.23
CA CYS A 119 -2.43 -3.82 10.27
C CYS A 119 -3.35 -4.76 11.06
N ILE A 120 -3.93 -4.27 12.15
CA ILE A 120 -5.00 -4.96 12.87
C ILE A 120 -6.31 -4.53 12.24
N SER A 121 -7.05 -5.50 11.68
CA SER A 121 -8.38 -5.30 11.11
C SER A 121 -9.43 -5.84 12.08
N MET A 122 -10.20 -4.96 12.69
CA MET A 122 -11.34 -5.29 13.51
C MET A 122 -12.61 -5.25 12.65
N VAL A 123 -13.30 -6.39 12.55
CA VAL A 123 -14.52 -6.55 11.74
C VAL A 123 -15.71 -6.64 12.68
N THR A 124 -16.65 -5.75 12.54
CA THR A 124 -17.91 -5.75 13.31
C THR A 124 -19.00 -6.60 12.64
N PRO A 125 -20.10 -6.99 13.32
CA PRO A 125 -21.13 -7.89 12.78
C PRO A 125 -21.82 -7.40 11.50
N ASP A 126 -21.79 -6.10 11.23
CA ASP A 126 -22.29 -5.48 9.99
C ASP A 126 -21.26 -5.53 8.84
N ALA A 127 -20.16 -6.28 9.03
CA ALA A 127 -19.05 -6.42 8.10
C ALA A 127 -18.22 -5.14 7.85
N GLU A 128 -18.38 -4.11 8.69
CA GLU A 128 -17.52 -2.91 8.63
C GLU A 128 -16.13 -3.22 9.18
N ARG A 129 -15.09 -2.70 8.51
CA ARG A 129 -13.69 -2.95 8.86
C ARG A 129 -13.05 -1.69 9.41
N THR A 130 -12.58 -1.76 10.65
CA THR A 130 -11.78 -0.70 11.28
C THR A 130 -10.33 -1.15 11.37
N MET A 131 -9.43 -0.38 10.79
CA MET A 131 -8.02 -0.76 10.63
C MET A 131 -7.12 0.11 11.50
N VAL A 132 -6.19 -0.53 12.22
CA VAL A 132 -5.17 0.14 13.03
C VAL A 132 -3.80 -0.30 12.54
N THR A 133 -3.07 0.60 11.91
CA THR A 133 -1.84 0.29 11.18
C THR A 133 -0.62 0.90 11.84
N ASN A 134 0.39 0.06 12.10
CA ASN A 134 1.74 0.48 12.40
C ASN A 134 2.66 0.10 11.24
N LEU A 135 3.31 1.09 10.62
CA LEU A 135 4.12 0.86 9.43
C LEU A 135 5.44 0.11 9.72
N GLY A 136 5.90 0.09 10.98
CA GLY A 136 7.17 -0.52 11.33
C GLY A 136 8.31 0.02 10.46
N VAL A 137 9.23 -0.88 10.06
CA VAL A 137 10.36 -0.49 9.19
C VAL A 137 9.92 -0.06 7.78
N SER A 138 8.70 -0.33 7.35
CA SER A 138 8.19 0.11 6.03
C SER A 138 8.14 1.64 5.92
N GLU A 139 7.95 2.36 7.04
CA GLU A 139 8.00 3.82 7.09
C GLU A 139 9.36 4.38 6.65
N GLU A 140 10.42 3.60 6.79
CA GLU A 140 11.77 3.95 6.39
C GLU A 140 12.14 3.49 4.97
N PHE A 141 11.14 3.11 4.14
CA PHE A 141 11.39 2.75 2.74
C PHE A 141 12.11 3.89 2.01
N SER A 142 13.15 3.57 1.25
CA SER A 142 14.05 4.56 0.65
C SER A 142 14.58 4.09 -0.70
N VAL A 143 15.43 4.88 -1.31
CA VAL A 143 16.14 4.52 -2.56
C VAL A 143 16.98 3.23 -2.43
N ASN A 144 17.37 2.85 -1.20
CA ASN A 144 18.19 1.67 -0.95
C ASN A 144 17.42 0.34 -1.17
N GLU A 145 16.10 0.37 -1.07
CA GLU A 145 15.25 -0.79 -1.31
C GLU A 145 14.93 -0.97 -2.80
N LEU A 146 15.20 0.03 -3.64
CA LEU A 146 14.98 -0.10 -5.09
C LEU A 146 15.93 -1.13 -5.71
N TYR A 147 15.44 -1.88 -6.68
CA TYR A 147 16.25 -2.78 -7.50
C TYR A 147 16.21 -2.36 -8.98
N PRO A 148 17.10 -1.45 -9.40
CA PRO A 148 17.05 -0.83 -10.73
C PRO A 148 17.03 -1.83 -11.89
N LYS A 149 17.74 -2.98 -11.75
CA LYS A 149 17.75 -4.01 -12.78
C LYS A 149 16.35 -4.55 -13.07
N ALA A 150 15.63 -5.00 -12.04
CA ALA A 150 14.26 -5.52 -12.23
C ALA A 150 13.31 -4.42 -12.73
N LEU A 151 13.46 -3.18 -12.23
CA LEU A 151 12.67 -2.05 -12.70
C LEU A 151 12.87 -1.81 -14.21
N CYS A 152 14.11 -1.74 -14.68
CA CYS A 152 14.42 -1.55 -16.11
C CYS A 152 13.90 -2.71 -16.98
N GLU A 153 13.78 -3.92 -16.42
CA GLU A 153 13.28 -5.12 -17.08
C GLU A 153 11.76 -5.30 -16.95
N SER A 154 11.04 -4.29 -16.44
CA SER A 154 9.59 -4.30 -16.26
C SER A 154 8.85 -3.50 -17.32
N LYS A 155 7.55 -3.79 -17.53
CA LYS A 155 6.67 -3.01 -18.42
C LYS A 155 6.07 -1.81 -17.70
N ILE A 156 5.71 -1.99 -16.43
CA ILE A 156 5.03 -1.01 -15.58
C ILE A 156 5.74 -0.91 -14.24
N LEU A 157 5.97 0.32 -13.76
CA LEU A 157 6.28 0.65 -12.38
C LEU A 157 4.95 0.98 -11.69
N TYR A 158 4.57 0.19 -10.68
CA TYR A 158 3.40 0.43 -9.84
C TYR A 158 3.83 1.06 -8.51
N ILE A 159 3.29 2.24 -8.22
CA ILE A 159 3.64 3.05 -7.04
C ILE A 159 2.45 3.10 -6.09
N GLU A 160 2.65 2.68 -4.85
CA GLU A 160 1.71 2.89 -3.77
C GLU A 160 1.81 4.32 -3.25
N GLY A 161 0.68 5.06 -3.27
CA GLY A 161 0.64 6.46 -2.86
C GLY A 161 1.00 6.69 -1.39
N TYR A 162 0.83 5.70 -0.53
CA TYR A 162 1.24 5.82 0.89
C TYR A 162 2.73 6.07 1.08
N LEU A 163 3.60 5.65 0.14
CA LEU A 163 5.04 5.94 0.21
C LEU A 163 5.35 7.45 0.14
N ILE A 164 4.47 8.22 -0.49
CA ILE A 164 4.65 9.67 -0.70
C ILE A 164 4.57 10.44 0.63
N GLY A 165 3.98 9.82 1.67
CA GLY A 165 3.81 10.43 2.99
C GLY A 165 5.09 10.58 3.82
N SER A 166 6.23 10.02 3.38
CA SER A 166 7.52 10.19 4.04
C SER A 166 8.56 10.79 3.10
N PRO A 167 9.51 11.60 3.57
CA PRO A 167 10.56 12.19 2.73
C PRO A 167 11.38 11.13 1.99
N ASN A 168 11.81 10.06 2.68
CA ASN A 168 12.59 8.98 2.08
C ASN A 168 11.77 8.19 1.04
N GLY A 169 10.49 7.97 1.31
CA GLY A 169 9.56 7.31 0.39
C GLY A 169 9.33 8.15 -0.87
N LEU A 170 9.13 9.46 -0.72
CA LEU A 170 9.01 10.37 -1.85
C LEU A 170 10.27 10.37 -2.72
N ASP A 171 11.46 10.44 -2.12
CA ASP A 171 12.73 10.37 -2.85
C ASP A 171 12.86 9.05 -3.62
N ALA A 172 12.47 7.94 -3.01
CA ALA A 172 12.47 6.64 -3.67
C ALA A 172 11.50 6.59 -4.86
N VAL A 173 10.29 7.15 -4.71
CA VAL A 173 9.29 7.26 -5.78
C VAL A 173 9.84 8.09 -6.95
N LEU A 174 10.36 9.28 -6.69
CA LEU A 174 10.93 10.16 -7.72
C LEU A 174 12.13 9.50 -8.42
N ARG A 175 12.98 8.79 -7.68
CA ARG A 175 14.10 8.03 -8.22
C ARG A 175 13.63 6.87 -9.11
N ALA A 176 12.64 6.10 -8.66
CA ALA A 176 12.05 5.01 -9.44
C ALA A 176 11.43 5.52 -10.75
N GLN A 177 10.69 6.64 -10.72
CA GLN A 177 10.15 7.28 -11.91
C GLN A 177 11.27 7.71 -12.89
N ALA A 178 12.36 8.30 -12.40
CA ALA A 178 13.49 8.69 -13.24
C ALA A 178 14.14 7.48 -13.95
N ILE A 179 14.26 6.34 -13.26
CA ILE A 179 14.75 5.09 -13.84
C ILE A 179 13.73 4.55 -14.86
N ALA A 180 12.45 4.51 -14.52
CA ALA A 180 11.37 4.05 -15.39
C ALA A 180 11.35 4.81 -16.73
N ARG A 181 11.38 6.15 -16.68
CA ARG A 181 11.44 7.01 -17.89
C ARG A 181 12.62 6.70 -18.79
N LYS A 182 13.83 6.60 -18.22
CA LYS A 182 15.04 6.30 -19.00
C LYS A 182 14.97 4.94 -19.68
N SER A 183 14.20 4.02 -19.13
CA SER A 183 14.05 2.65 -19.61
C SER A 183 12.76 2.42 -20.42
N GLY A 184 11.95 3.45 -20.65
CA GLY A 184 10.65 3.34 -21.34
C GLY A 184 9.65 2.46 -20.58
N VAL A 185 9.71 2.46 -19.25
CA VAL A 185 8.75 1.78 -18.36
C VAL A 185 7.62 2.75 -18.05
N LYS A 186 6.36 2.31 -18.20
CA LYS A 186 5.20 3.11 -17.85
C LYS A 186 5.07 3.24 -16.34
N VAL A 187 4.58 4.38 -15.87
CA VAL A 187 4.36 4.66 -14.44
C VAL A 187 2.89 4.60 -14.12
N ALA A 188 2.54 3.72 -13.19
CA ALA A 188 1.21 3.62 -12.59
C ALA A 188 1.29 4.05 -11.12
N LEU A 189 0.33 4.90 -10.69
CA LEU A 189 0.24 5.44 -9.34
C LEU A 189 -1.16 5.18 -8.78
N THR A 190 -1.28 4.78 -7.52
CA THR A 190 -2.54 4.89 -6.77
C THR A 190 -2.49 6.08 -5.82
N LEU A 191 -3.61 6.82 -5.69
CA LEU A 191 -3.74 7.90 -4.69
C LEU A 191 -3.86 7.36 -3.26
N SER A 192 -4.23 6.07 -3.13
CA SER A 192 -4.28 5.28 -1.90
C SER A 192 -5.37 5.67 -0.91
N ASP A 193 -5.48 6.94 -0.53
CA ASP A 193 -6.47 7.43 0.42
C ASP A 193 -6.63 8.95 0.29
N LYS A 194 -7.84 9.47 0.56
CA LYS A 194 -8.13 10.91 0.58
C LYS A 194 -7.22 11.69 1.55
N VAL A 195 -6.93 11.09 2.72
CA VAL A 195 -6.08 11.71 3.74
C VAL A 195 -4.65 11.93 3.22
N MET A 196 -4.17 11.04 2.35
CA MET A 196 -2.88 11.22 1.69
C MET A 196 -2.87 12.44 0.77
N ILE A 197 -3.95 12.63 0.00
CA ILE A 197 -4.09 13.79 -0.90
C ILE A 197 -4.15 15.08 -0.10
N GLU A 198 -4.96 15.12 0.96
CA GLU A 198 -5.14 16.29 1.81
C GLU A 198 -3.85 16.75 2.47
N ASN A 199 -3.06 15.80 3.01
CA ASN A 199 -1.87 16.11 3.79
C ASN A 199 -0.59 16.23 2.96
N PHE A 200 -0.52 15.58 1.78
CA PHE A 200 0.72 15.48 1.00
C PHE A 200 0.57 15.96 -0.45
N ARG A 201 -0.40 16.82 -0.74
CA ARG A 201 -0.66 17.35 -2.08
C ARG A 201 0.59 17.86 -2.80
N PRO A 202 1.48 18.67 -2.18
CA PRO A 202 2.70 19.13 -2.86
C PRO A 202 3.64 17.98 -3.27
N ALA A 203 3.69 16.90 -2.50
CA ALA A 203 4.48 15.73 -2.82
C ALA A 203 3.88 14.94 -3.98
N PHE A 204 2.54 14.79 -4.02
CA PHE A 204 1.84 14.24 -5.19
C PHE A 204 2.07 15.09 -6.44
N ASP A 205 2.01 16.43 -6.35
CA ASP A 205 2.31 17.34 -7.47
C ASP A 205 3.70 17.07 -8.05
N ALA A 206 4.72 16.86 -7.19
CA ALA A 206 6.06 16.51 -7.64
C ALA A 206 6.09 15.18 -8.42
N VAL A 207 5.36 14.17 -7.94
CA VAL A 207 5.24 12.86 -8.60
C VAL A 207 4.52 12.98 -9.94
N PHE A 208 3.42 13.73 -10.01
CA PHE A 208 2.69 13.97 -11.26
C PHE A 208 3.52 14.77 -12.27
N LYS A 209 4.25 15.78 -11.82
CA LYS A 209 5.17 16.58 -12.68
C LYS A 209 6.25 15.70 -13.31
N ASN A 210 6.69 14.66 -12.60
CA ASN A 210 7.62 13.67 -13.13
C ASN A 210 6.99 12.69 -14.13
N GLY A 211 5.64 12.66 -14.25
CA GLY A 211 4.85 11.89 -15.20
C GLY A 211 4.31 10.59 -14.61
N VAL A 212 3.03 10.46 -14.74
CA VAL A 212 2.21 9.30 -14.41
C VAL A 212 1.44 8.92 -15.66
N ASP A 213 1.57 7.67 -16.12
CA ASP A 213 0.86 7.18 -17.32
C ASP A 213 -0.51 6.58 -16.97
N ILE A 214 -0.65 6.02 -15.77
CA ILE A 214 -1.86 5.34 -15.30
C ILE A 214 -2.12 5.78 -13.86
N LEU A 215 -3.32 6.27 -13.58
CA LEU A 215 -3.75 6.64 -12.24
C LEU A 215 -4.87 5.73 -11.76
N PHE A 216 -4.70 5.18 -10.56
CA PHE A 216 -5.72 4.46 -9.83
C PHE A 216 -6.25 5.31 -8.68
N CYS A 217 -7.54 5.56 -8.68
CA CYS A 217 -8.23 6.28 -7.62
C CYS A 217 -9.71 5.90 -7.59
N ASN A 218 -10.34 6.02 -6.44
CA ASN A 218 -11.80 6.00 -6.36
C ASN A 218 -12.39 7.37 -6.76
N ALA A 219 -13.72 7.44 -6.84
CA ALA A 219 -14.40 8.68 -7.26
C ALA A 219 -14.11 9.87 -6.33
N GLN A 220 -14.06 9.63 -5.01
CA GLN A 220 -13.79 10.68 -4.03
C GLN A 220 -12.36 11.19 -4.12
N GLU A 221 -11.40 10.29 -4.23
CA GLU A 221 -9.98 10.63 -4.41
C GLU A 221 -9.77 11.43 -5.71
N GLY A 222 -10.39 10.98 -6.81
CA GLY A 222 -10.30 11.67 -8.09
C GLY A 222 -10.89 13.07 -8.06
N MET A 223 -12.06 13.26 -7.45
CA MET A 223 -12.67 14.57 -7.26
C MET A 223 -11.81 15.48 -6.38
N LEU A 224 -11.30 14.95 -5.27
CA LEU A 224 -10.43 15.70 -4.36
C LEU A 224 -9.13 16.14 -5.05
N TRP A 225 -8.50 15.22 -5.81
CA TRP A 225 -7.24 15.51 -6.51
C TRP A 225 -7.40 16.60 -7.57
N THR A 226 -8.52 16.58 -8.32
CA THR A 226 -8.77 17.49 -9.43
C THR A 226 -9.55 18.75 -9.04
N ASP A 227 -9.90 18.92 -7.76
CA ASP A 227 -10.79 19.95 -7.25
C ASP A 227 -12.16 19.99 -7.98
N ALA A 228 -12.63 18.80 -8.42
CA ALA A 228 -13.85 18.65 -9.19
C ALA A 228 -15.06 18.35 -8.29
N HIS A 229 -16.22 18.89 -8.63
CA HIS A 229 -17.47 18.65 -7.90
C HIS A 229 -18.21 17.40 -8.35
N THR A 230 -17.88 16.84 -9.51
CA THR A 230 -18.51 15.62 -10.06
C THR A 230 -17.47 14.73 -10.74
N ILE A 231 -17.73 13.42 -10.77
CA ILE A 231 -16.86 12.46 -11.45
C ILE A 231 -16.73 12.73 -12.95
N ASN A 232 -17.79 13.25 -13.58
CA ASN A 232 -17.76 13.60 -14.99
C ASN A 232 -16.77 14.75 -15.26
N THR A 233 -16.63 15.69 -14.34
CA THR A 233 -15.67 16.79 -14.44
C THR A 233 -14.24 16.28 -14.30
N VAL A 234 -13.99 15.28 -13.42
CA VAL A 234 -12.67 14.64 -13.27
C VAL A 234 -12.18 14.08 -14.61
N SER A 235 -13.03 13.36 -15.32
CA SER A 235 -12.66 12.72 -16.59
C SER A 235 -12.40 13.71 -17.72
N TYR A 236 -12.97 14.90 -17.65
CA TYR A 236 -12.91 15.89 -18.75
C TYR A 236 -11.69 16.82 -18.65
N THR A 237 -11.20 17.09 -17.44
CA THR A 237 -10.20 18.14 -17.21
C THR A 237 -8.77 17.65 -17.00
N HIS A 238 -8.58 16.40 -16.50
CA HIS A 238 -7.25 15.97 -16.05
C HIS A 238 -6.86 14.53 -16.42
N LEU A 239 -7.82 13.72 -16.88
CA LEU A 239 -7.57 12.30 -17.16
C LEU A 239 -8.21 11.93 -18.50
N THR A 240 -7.42 11.48 -19.47
CA THR A 240 -7.94 10.73 -20.61
C THR A 240 -8.30 9.32 -20.11
N LEU A 241 -9.54 9.13 -19.65
CA LEU A 241 -10.05 7.80 -19.34
C LEU A 241 -10.29 7.02 -20.65
N PRO A 242 -9.89 5.75 -20.76
CA PRO A 242 -10.45 4.90 -21.80
C PRO A 242 -11.96 4.85 -21.63
N THR A 243 -12.69 5.07 -22.71
CA THR A 243 -14.15 5.21 -22.77
C THR A 243 -14.94 3.91 -22.51
N ASN A 244 -14.37 2.93 -21.87
CA ASN A 244 -15.09 1.72 -21.48
C ASN A 244 -15.67 1.91 -20.08
N ARG A 245 -16.87 2.49 -20.03
CA ARG A 245 -17.79 2.33 -18.92
C ARG A 245 -18.45 0.95 -19.05
N GLU A 246 -17.93 -0.03 -18.33
CA GLU A 246 -18.73 -1.16 -17.85
C GLU A 246 -18.31 -1.40 -16.41
N VAL A 247 -19.23 -1.09 -15.51
CA VAL A 247 -19.24 -1.47 -14.10
C VAL A 247 -19.92 -2.81 -14.01
#